data_6c8973cf2a24f4b6e3ac51ff6b58a931
#
_entry.id   6c8973cf2a24f4b6e3ac51ff6b58a931
#
_cell.length_a   1.000
_cell.length_b   1.000
_cell.length_c   1.000
_cell.angle_alpha   90.00
_cell.angle_beta   90.00
_cell.angle_gamma   90.00
#
_symmetry.space_group_name_H-M   'P 1'
#
loop_
_entity.id
_entity.type
_entity.pdbx_description
1 polymer ?
#
loop_
_entity_poly.entity_id
_entity_poly.type
_entity_poly.pdbx_seq_one_letter_code
_entity_poly.pdbx_strand_id
1 'polypeptide(L)'
;VKANPLDVSGDNLHIEYLDGKYEEYDELNDIFWLEPIDVVATDERTAEQVGCCMASLVRRQKIRHLFHKNMIIPFNDLAMLAFDLFDRYGRLKDDYKHHPIRKGSGFWKDQLDRGDMLVIEDVTIDQQYRRRGIGTRLVQALLGAASKKVRGGKFVALTWPDPSKGDHFHQTMENLVGYVNSHFIERKDTQAIKWLRSVGFRRIGSSIWFGAIVGHGAQPGLPTIADDYDPPLISRPNNLVPESILHAFKTSKDKPRLKALQKHVGPAEPDDERWLATDEAGNTLMHLAALFYAPDCLVWIMGQPGGRRLQNTRNHNHDTPLEALELNLDKYRTRLFTGRFLLPWSDGFHGYPKKAVRCLVALKGVHLQPQDPGWKRLAGGCTCGECFEGCMSPRMRLALATQAEGLHESYTEQLTDMGPRQWVSCNVEEALPFYCFSMMNHSRSMCLGFTSLMKHISKCLWAGMLPNEVNIMSIHDRDEKDKVNTKNFFKGGGKVATVAKVAFEAAIDDDSFTDVGTPAWPLPEGTNELPKCRNDHEYGYVGIKCRYAAIEPFVGFNGDLEAARYAGLDS
;
A
#
# COMPACT_ATOMS: atom_id res chain seq x y z
N VAL A 1 28.72 15.70 18.82
CA VAL A 1 29.56 14.69 19.50
C VAL A 1 30.45 14.08 18.43
N LYS A 2 31.76 14.42 18.42
CA LYS A 2 32.72 13.87 17.46
C LYS A 2 32.75 12.34 17.60
N ALA A 3 32.37 11.64 16.57
CA ALA A 3 32.57 10.19 16.50
C ALA A 3 34.09 9.93 16.34
N ASN A 4 34.61 8.93 17.05
CA ASN A 4 35.99 8.49 16.92
C ASN A 4 36.30 8.16 15.46
N PRO A 5 37.38 8.68 14.88
CA PRO A 5 37.79 8.31 13.53
C PRO A 5 38.10 6.80 13.51
N LEU A 6 37.48 6.07 12.58
CA LEU A 6 37.87 4.72 12.23
C LEU A 6 39.23 4.84 11.48
N ASP A 7 40.31 4.62 12.21
CA ASP A 7 41.67 4.57 11.66
C ASP A 7 41.78 3.37 10.70
N VAL A 8 41.87 3.65 9.41
CA VAL A 8 42.13 2.65 8.38
C VAL A 8 43.31 3.11 7.54
N SER A 9 44.42 2.45 7.77
CA SER A 9 45.73 2.59 7.16
C SER A 9 45.72 2.93 5.66
N GLY A 10 46.32 4.04 5.30
CA GLY A 10 46.91 4.32 4.00
C GLY A 10 46.22 5.35 3.11
N ASP A 11 44.98 5.71 3.32
CA ASP A 11 44.31 6.80 2.59
C ASP A 11 44.03 7.95 3.59
N ASN A 12 44.43 9.16 3.25
CA ASN A 12 44.13 10.38 4.02
C ASN A 12 42.66 10.78 3.86
N LEU A 13 41.72 9.88 4.23
CA LEU A 13 40.29 10.11 4.12
C LEU A 13 39.66 10.15 5.50
N HIS A 14 38.99 11.25 5.80
CA HIS A 14 38.16 11.43 6.97
C HIS A 14 36.72 11.12 6.61
N ILE A 15 36.05 10.28 7.42
CA ILE A 15 34.60 9.99 7.28
C ILE A 15 33.91 10.56 8.51
N GLU A 16 33.00 11.48 8.29
CA GLU A 16 32.25 12.17 9.31
C GLU A 16 30.75 11.90 9.16
N TYR A 17 30.09 11.70 10.29
CA TYR A 17 28.63 11.66 10.40
C TYR A 17 28.13 13.10 10.63
N LEU A 18 27.19 13.52 9.82
CA LEU A 18 26.49 14.78 9.99
C LEU A 18 25.08 14.48 10.55
N ASP A 19 24.67 15.24 11.58
CA ASP A 19 23.26 15.32 11.92
C ASP A 19 22.58 16.05 10.76
N GLY A 20 22.02 15.26 9.84
CA GLY A 20 21.44 15.75 8.61
C GLY A 20 20.21 16.62 8.91
N LYS A 21 20.07 17.65 8.09
CA LYS A 21 18.82 18.40 7.94
C LYS A 21 18.46 18.36 6.47
N TYR A 22 17.17 18.29 6.18
CA TYR A 22 16.70 18.46 4.82
C TYR A 22 16.85 19.93 4.44
N GLU A 23 18.00 20.30 3.82
CA GLU A 23 18.32 21.71 3.51
C GLU A 23 17.34 22.34 2.52
N GLU A 24 16.79 21.54 1.59
CA GLU A 24 15.83 22.01 0.58
C GLU A 24 14.36 21.98 1.06
N TYR A 25 14.08 21.30 2.20
CA TYR A 25 12.72 21.06 2.68
C TYR A 25 12.66 21.21 4.20
N ASP A 26 12.73 22.43 4.69
CA ASP A 26 12.68 22.73 6.13
C ASP A 26 11.48 22.09 6.85
N GLU A 27 10.33 21.98 6.15
CA GLU A 27 9.10 21.36 6.67
C GLU A 27 9.28 19.87 7.03
N LEU A 28 10.24 19.18 6.40
CA LEU A 28 10.49 17.76 6.68
C LEU A 28 11.27 17.54 7.97
N ASN A 29 11.96 18.57 8.48
CA ASN A 29 12.73 18.49 9.72
C ASN A 29 11.81 18.36 10.97
N ASP A 30 10.54 18.75 10.85
CA ASP A 30 9.56 18.66 11.93
C ASP A 30 8.78 17.33 11.93
N ILE A 31 9.07 16.43 10.98
CA ILE A 31 8.40 15.13 10.88
C ILE A 31 8.92 14.17 11.95
N PHE A 32 8.14 13.97 13.00
CA PHE A 32 8.51 13.21 14.22
C PHE A 32 8.86 11.73 14.01
N TRP A 33 8.58 11.16 12.85
CA TRP A 33 8.85 9.76 12.49
C TRP A 33 9.94 9.60 11.44
N LEU A 34 10.45 10.69 10.87
CA LEU A 34 11.49 10.71 9.82
C LEU A 34 12.72 11.45 10.33
N GLU A 35 13.89 10.87 10.16
CA GLU A 35 15.14 11.43 10.65
C GLU A 35 16.23 11.25 9.58
N PRO A 36 16.78 12.34 8.99
CA PRO A 36 17.85 12.25 8.03
C PRO A 36 19.15 11.82 8.71
N ILE A 37 19.95 11.04 8.01
CA ILE A 37 21.26 10.57 8.43
C ILE A 37 22.22 10.68 7.25
N ASP A 38 23.21 11.54 7.34
CA ASP A 38 24.18 11.77 6.30
C ASP A 38 25.59 11.42 6.77
N VAL A 39 26.38 10.87 5.87
CA VAL A 39 27.79 10.56 6.09
C VAL A 39 28.59 11.08 4.91
N VAL A 40 29.63 11.84 5.18
CA VAL A 40 30.50 12.39 4.15
C VAL A 40 31.92 11.85 4.28
N ALA A 41 32.60 11.72 3.16
CA ALA A 41 34.02 11.41 3.09
C ALA A 41 34.78 12.63 2.54
N THR A 42 35.81 13.08 3.26
CA THR A 42 36.65 14.22 2.90
C THR A 42 38.09 13.76 2.73
N ASP A 43 38.77 14.21 1.69
CA ASP A 43 40.22 14.03 1.56
C ASP A 43 40.93 15.00 2.50
N GLU A 44 41.64 14.51 3.51
CA GLU A 44 42.30 15.33 4.53
C GLU A 44 43.39 16.24 3.96
N ARG A 45 43.91 15.97 2.77
CA ARG A 45 44.96 16.76 2.13
C ARG A 45 44.42 17.98 1.41
N THR A 46 43.24 17.83 0.77
CA THR A 46 42.63 18.91 -0.01
C THR A 46 41.49 19.58 0.73
N ALA A 47 41.00 18.97 1.82
CA ALA A 47 39.77 19.33 2.54
C ALA A 47 38.52 19.33 1.65
N GLU A 48 38.57 18.62 0.53
CA GLU A 48 37.44 18.50 -0.39
C GLU A 48 36.59 17.27 -0.04
N GLN A 49 35.29 17.42 -0.13
CA GLN A 49 34.36 16.29 -0.03
C GLN A 49 34.49 15.43 -1.28
N VAL A 50 34.77 14.15 -1.12
CA VAL A 50 35.01 13.17 -2.19
C VAL A 50 33.92 12.13 -2.33
N GLY A 51 32.95 12.16 -1.42
CA GLY A 51 31.76 11.30 -1.49
C GLY A 51 30.81 11.54 -0.33
N CYS A 52 29.57 11.12 -0.53
CA CYS A 52 28.53 11.18 0.50
C CYS A 52 27.62 9.94 0.44
N CYS A 53 26.93 9.70 1.54
CA CYS A 53 25.87 8.71 1.65
C CYS A 53 24.72 9.32 2.45
N MET A 54 23.57 9.45 1.81
CA MET A 54 22.36 10.05 2.39
C MET A 54 21.31 8.98 2.64
N ALA A 55 20.64 9.07 3.78
CA ALA A 55 19.60 8.14 4.15
C ALA A 55 18.56 8.77 5.09
N SER A 56 17.37 8.22 5.08
CA SER A 56 16.28 8.55 5.99
C SER A 56 15.98 7.39 6.92
N LEU A 57 16.01 7.64 8.23
CA LEU A 57 15.60 6.69 9.26
C LEU A 57 14.10 6.85 9.53
N VAL A 58 13.33 5.87 9.12
CA VAL A 58 11.88 5.82 9.26
C VAL A 58 11.51 5.08 10.55
N ARG A 59 10.91 5.79 11.49
CA ARG A 59 10.35 5.24 12.73
C ARG A 59 8.99 4.60 12.48
N ARG A 60 9.00 3.49 11.74
CA ARG A 60 7.80 2.83 11.20
C ARG A 60 6.69 2.60 12.24
N GLN A 61 7.04 2.28 13.48
CA GLN A 61 6.07 2.05 14.56
C GLN A 61 5.19 3.27 14.85
N LYS A 62 5.70 4.48 14.62
CA LYS A 62 4.97 5.73 14.87
C LYS A 62 3.92 6.04 13.78
N ILE A 63 3.98 5.37 12.63
CA ILE A 63 3.13 5.64 11.47
C ILE A 63 2.36 4.41 10.98
N ARG A 64 2.35 3.31 11.73
CA ARG A 64 1.78 2.03 11.26
C ARG A 64 0.35 2.13 10.76
N HIS A 65 -0.52 2.86 11.46
CA HIS A 65 -1.92 3.01 11.08
C HIS A 65 -2.13 3.76 9.77
N LEU A 66 -1.21 4.66 9.44
CA LEU A 66 -1.25 5.53 8.28
C LEU A 66 0.04 5.43 7.46
N PHE A 67 0.63 4.23 7.38
CA PHE A 67 1.96 4.03 6.79
C PHE A 67 2.06 4.59 5.37
N HIS A 68 1.18 4.17 4.47
CA HIS A 68 1.17 4.68 3.10
C HIS A 68 0.96 6.20 3.05
N LYS A 69 -0.02 6.73 3.82
CA LYS A 69 -0.30 8.16 3.88
C LYS A 69 0.93 8.98 4.30
N ASN A 70 1.62 8.53 5.34
CA ASN A 70 2.81 9.23 5.83
C ASN A 70 3.99 9.10 4.85
N MET A 71 4.22 7.92 4.28
CA MET A 71 5.35 7.68 3.37
C MET A 71 5.25 8.42 2.02
N ILE A 72 4.07 8.93 1.64
CA ILE A 72 3.90 9.75 0.41
C ILE A 72 4.49 11.15 0.58
N ILE A 73 4.43 11.71 1.79
CA ILE A 73 4.68 13.13 2.03
C ILE A 73 6.14 13.53 1.77
N PRO A 74 7.17 12.80 2.27
CA PRO A 74 8.52 13.33 2.22
C PRO A 74 9.13 13.31 0.82
N PHE A 75 9.20 12.14 0.19
CA PHE A 75 9.90 11.94 -1.09
C PHE A 75 9.30 10.81 -1.91
N ASN A 76 9.46 10.91 -3.23
CA ASN A 76 9.02 9.87 -4.17
C ASN A 76 9.61 8.49 -3.88
N ASP A 77 10.87 8.41 -3.44
CA ASP A 77 11.56 7.14 -3.14
C ASP A 77 10.92 6.41 -1.95
N LEU A 78 10.54 7.15 -0.90
CA LEU A 78 9.82 6.60 0.25
C LEU A 78 8.42 6.12 -0.13
N ALA A 79 7.71 6.89 -0.95
CA ALA A 79 6.42 6.50 -1.49
C ALA A 79 6.55 5.24 -2.36
N MET A 80 7.52 5.20 -3.28
CA MET A 80 7.76 4.06 -4.14
C MET A 80 8.09 2.80 -3.34
N LEU A 81 8.98 2.90 -2.34
CA LEU A 81 9.30 1.81 -1.41
C LEU A 81 8.04 1.29 -0.71
N ALA A 82 7.24 2.21 -0.16
CA ALA A 82 6.04 1.87 0.59
C ALA A 82 5.04 1.11 -0.27
N PHE A 83 4.76 1.58 -1.48
CA PHE A 83 3.78 0.96 -2.35
C PHE A 83 4.30 -0.26 -3.12
N ASP A 84 5.59 -0.41 -3.32
CA ASP A 84 6.16 -1.60 -3.95
C ASP A 84 6.24 -2.78 -3.00
N LEU A 85 6.86 -2.57 -1.83
CA LEU A 85 7.18 -3.65 -0.92
C LEU A 85 6.14 -3.91 0.16
N PHE A 86 5.50 -2.86 0.65
CA PHE A 86 4.75 -2.93 1.90
C PHE A 86 3.24 -2.83 1.70
N ASP A 87 2.50 -3.43 2.63
CA ASP A 87 1.07 -3.19 2.80
C ASP A 87 0.84 -1.84 3.51
N ARG A 88 -0.42 -1.43 3.68
CA ARG A 88 -0.78 -0.16 4.32
C ARG A 88 -0.31 0.00 5.78
N TYR A 89 0.13 -1.07 6.41
CA TYR A 89 0.68 -1.10 7.78
C TYR A 89 2.19 -1.22 7.82
N GLY A 90 2.85 -1.11 6.67
CA GLY A 90 4.28 -1.24 6.57
C GLY A 90 4.81 -2.66 6.80
N ARG A 91 3.99 -3.71 6.55
CA ARG A 91 4.42 -5.12 6.54
C ARG A 91 4.74 -5.53 5.12
N LEU A 92 5.72 -6.41 4.95
CA LEU A 92 6.04 -6.94 3.64
C LEU A 92 4.81 -7.58 3.00
N LYS A 93 4.53 -7.27 1.73
CA LYS A 93 3.42 -7.86 0.99
C LYS A 93 3.52 -9.38 0.91
N ASP A 94 2.39 -10.06 0.98
CA ASP A 94 2.30 -11.52 0.95
C ASP A 94 2.90 -12.12 -0.32
N ASP A 95 2.88 -11.42 -1.44
CA ASP A 95 3.52 -11.84 -2.69
C ASP A 95 5.03 -12.09 -2.51
N TYR A 96 5.72 -11.25 -1.76
CA TYR A 96 7.15 -11.42 -1.48
C TYR A 96 7.45 -12.44 -0.37
N LYS A 97 6.41 -12.89 0.35
CA LYS A 97 6.54 -13.94 1.39
C LYS A 97 6.23 -15.32 0.86
N HIS A 98 5.15 -15.45 0.10
CA HIS A 98 4.52 -16.75 -0.17
C HIS A 98 4.41 -17.12 -1.66
N HIS A 99 4.42 -16.14 -2.59
CA HIS A 99 4.32 -16.46 -4.01
C HIS A 99 5.49 -17.34 -4.47
N PRO A 100 5.25 -18.40 -5.26
CA PRO A 100 6.29 -19.39 -5.63
C PRO A 100 7.55 -18.77 -6.23
N ILE A 101 7.41 -17.71 -7.01
CA ILE A 101 8.50 -17.04 -7.72
C ILE A 101 8.85 -15.70 -7.08
N ARG A 102 7.84 -14.83 -6.81
CA ARG A 102 8.11 -13.48 -6.29
C ARG A 102 8.75 -13.43 -4.91
N LYS A 103 8.65 -14.50 -4.10
CA LYS A 103 9.38 -14.60 -2.83
C LYS A 103 10.90 -14.61 -3.02
N GLY A 104 11.40 -14.83 -4.23
CA GLY A 104 12.84 -14.94 -4.52
C GLY A 104 13.49 -16.05 -3.72
N SER A 105 14.53 -15.73 -2.94
CA SER A 105 15.20 -16.68 -2.02
C SER A 105 14.29 -17.16 -0.89
N GLY A 106 13.16 -16.49 -0.63
CA GLY A 106 12.25 -16.82 0.47
C GLY A 106 12.78 -16.46 1.86
N PHE A 107 13.89 -15.74 1.96
CA PHE A 107 14.51 -15.34 3.22
C PHE A 107 13.68 -14.32 4.00
N TRP A 108 13.14 -13.31 3.28
CA TRP A 108 12.62 -12.11 3.93
C TRP A 108 11.37 -12.33 4.78
N LYS A 109 10.44 -13.18 4.35
CA LYS A 109 9.22 -13.53 5.12
C LYS A 109 8.76 -12.39 6.05
N ASP A 110 8.69 -12.64 7.36
CA ASP A 110 8.26 -11.68 8.38
C ASP A 110 9.40 -10.78 8.90
N GLN A 111 10.62 -10.92 8.36
CA GLN A 111 11.78 -10.13 8.80
C GLN A 111 11.58 -8.62 8.56
N LEU A 112 10.78 -8.29 7.55
CA LEU A 112 10.46 -6.90 7.16
C LEU A 112 9.15 -6.38 7.76
N ASP A 113 8.46 -7.13 8.63
CA ASP A 113 7.16 -6.72 9.15
C ASP A 113 7.26 -5.74 10.33
N ARG A 114 8.40 -5.69 11.00
CA ARG A 114 8.59 -4.93 12.24
C ARG A 114 9.93 -4.20 12.27
N GLY A 115 10.01 -3.22 13.16
CA GLY A 115 11.22 -2.45 13.42
C GLY A 115 11.37 -1.21 12.54
N ASP A 116 12.34 -0.39 12.89
CA ASP A 116 12.68 0.82 12.13
C ASP A 116 13.32 0.45 10.79
N MET A 117 13.22 1.34 9.82
CA MET A 117 13.81 1.19 8.49
C MET A 117 14.77 2.34 8.22
N LEU A 118 15.94 2.03 7.70
CA LEU A 118 16.87 3.00 7.14
C LEU A 118 16.80 2.92 5.63
N VAL A 119 16.31 3.94 4.97
CA VAL A 119 16.23 4.01 3.51
C VAL A 119 17.44 4.77 3.00
N ILE A 120 18.37 4.09 2.33
CA ILE A 120 19.53 4.71 1.72
C ILE A 120 19.11 5.26 0.37
N GLU A 121 19.13 6.58 0.26
CA GLU A 121 18.65 7.34 -0.89
C GLU A 121 19.74 7.54 -1.92
N ASP A 122 20.95 7.87 -1.47
CA ASP A 122 22.07 8.09 -2.37
C ASP A 122 23.40 7.63 -1.79
N VAL A 123 24.29 7.18 -2.67
CA VAL A 123 25.69 6.87 -2.37
C VAL A 123 26.53 7.40 -3.54
N THR A 124 27.04 8.58 -3.38
CA THR A 124 27.82 9.26 -4.42
C THR A 124 29.31 9.28 -4.07
N ILE A 125 30.16 8.93 -5.03
CA ILE A 125 31.63 9.00 -4.93
C ILE A 125 32.15 9.66 -6.19
N ASP A 126 33.00 10.67 -6.02
CA ASP A 126 33.66 11.37 -7.12
C ASP A 126 34.41 10.38 -8.02
N GLN A 127 34.33 10.58 -9.31
CA GLN A 127 34.81 9.62 -10.31
C GLN A 127 36.28 9.21 -10.08
N GLN A 128 37.15 10.16 -9.72
CA GLN A 128 38.57 9.92 -9.47
C GLN A 128 38.87 9.11 -8.20
N TYR A 129 37.89 9.05 -7.27
CA TYR A 129 38.01 8.31 -6.01
C TYR A 129 37.27 6.98 -6.01
N ARG A 130 36.58 6.65 -7.11
CA ARG A 130 35.86 5.36 -7.24
C ARG A 130 36.81 4.18 -7.20
N ARG A 131 36.30 3.00 -6.85
CA ARG A 131 37.03 1.72 -6.76
C ARG A 131 38.09 1.63 -5.67
N ARG A 132 38.09 2.53 -4.70
CA ARG A 132 38.97 2.53 -3.54
C ARG A 132 38.31 2.06 -2.25
N GLY A 133 37.10 1.46 -2.31
CA GLY A 133 36.35 0.99 -1.16
C GLY A 133 35.65 2.07 -0.35
N ILE A 134 35.65 3.34 -0.79
CA ILE A 134 35.07 4.48 -0.07
C ILE A 134 33.56 4.29 0.14
N GLY A 135 32.82 3.89 -0.90
CA GLY A 135 31.38 3.64 -0.79
C GLY A 135 31.04 2.57 0.26
N THR A 136 31.84 1.52 0.36
CA THR A 136 31.67 0.49 1.41
C THR A 136 31.87 1.06 2.81
N ARG A 137 32.88 1.90 3.01
CA ARG A 137 33.15 2.56 4.28
C ARG A 137 32.07 3.56 4.65
N LEU A 138 31.55 4.33 3.69
CA LEU A 138 30.43 5.25 3.90
C LEU A 138 29.18 4.52 4.35
N VAL A 139 28.78 3.44 3.65
CA VAL A 139 27.61 2.64 4.06
C VAL A 139 27.81 2.01 5.44
N GLN A 140 29.00 1.48 5.75
CA GLN A 140 29.29 0.92 7.07
C GLN A 140 29.22 1.99 8.17
N ALA A 141 29.74 3.18 7.94
CA ALA A 141 29.64 4.31 8.86
C ALA A 141 28.19 4.74 9.07
N LEU A 142 27.39 4.82 7.98
CA LEU A 142 25.97 5.12 8.02
C LEU A 142 25.19 4.10 8.85
N LEU A 143 25.38 2.79 8.60
CA LEU A 143 24.74 1.72 9.37
C LEU A 143 25.12 1.78 10.85
N GLY A 144 26.38 2.11 11.15
CA GLY A 144 26.89 2.32 12.51
C GLY A 144 26.25 3.53 13.21
N ALA A 145 26.07 4.64 12.50
CA ALA A 145 25.38 5.83 13.00
C ALA A 145 23.91 5.55 13.28
N ALA A 146 23.20 4.94 12.33
CA ALA A 146 21.80 4.56 12.49
C ALA A 146 21.58 3.58 13.65
N SER A 147 22.51 2.62 13.85
CA SER A 147 22.44 1.65 14.96
C SER A 147 22.44 2.32 16.34
N LYS A 148 23.15 3.44 16.49
CA LYS A 148 23.18 4.20 17.75
C LYS A 148 21.87 4.94 18.01
N LYS A 149 21.12 5.28 16.97
CA LYS A 149 19.84 6.00 17.04
C LYS A 149 18.64 5.06 17.25
N VAL A 150 18.75 3.79 16.89
CA VAL A 150 17.67 2.82 17.02
C VAL A 150 17.71 2.10 18.37
N ARG A 151 16.57 2.01 19.04
CA ARG A 151 16.47 1.29 20.32
C ARG A 151 16.81 -0.19 20.12
N GLY A 152 17.84 -0.67 20.84
CA GLY A 152 18.36 -2.03 20.69
C GLY A 152 19.21 -2.26 19.45
N GLY A 153 19.48 -1.23 18.66
CA GLY A 153 20.40 -1.27 17.51
C GLY A 153 19.96 -2.16 16.34
N LYS A 154 18.73 -2.69 16.36
CA LYS A 154 18.23 -3.59 15.31
C LYS A 154 17.24 -2.88 14.40
N PHE A 155 17.54 -2.84 13.09
CA PHE A 155 16.71 -2.26 12.05
C PHE A 155 16.98 -2.92 10.70
N VAL A 156 16.22 -2.54 9.68
CA VAL A 156 16.47 -2.99 8.30
C VAL A 156 16.92 -1.79 7.47
N ALA A 157 18.07 -1.91 6.81
CA ALA A 157 18.51 -0.97 5.79
C ALA A 157 17.97 -1.40 4.43
N LEU A 158 17.41 -0.46 3.67
CA LEU A 158 16.77 -0.67 2.38
C LEU A 158 17.37 0.28 1.35
N THR A 159 17.57 -0.20 0.13
CA THR A 159 18.06 0.60 -1.00
C THR A 159 17.71 -0.05 -2.33
N TRP A 160 17.89 0.65 -3.41
CA TRP A 160 17.75 0.14 -4.77
C TRP A 160 18.90 0.63 -5.65
N PRO A 161 19.45 -0.22 -6.52
CA PRO A 161 20.54 0.16 -7.42
C PRO A 161 19.96 1.00 -8.58
N ASP A 162 20.03 2.31 -8.49
CA ASP A 162 19.66 3.22 -9.58
C ASP A 162 20.92 3.81 -10.21
N PRO A 163 21.25 3.46 -11.45
CA PRO A 163 22.41 4.02 -12.14
C PRO A 163 22.22 5.49 -12.53
N SER A 164 20.98 6.01 -12.53
CA SER A 164 20.68 7.37 -12.96
C SER A 164 20.78 8.41 -11.82
N LYS A 165 20.85 8.00 -10.56
CA LYS A 165 20.92 8.91 -9.41
C LYS A 165 22.18 9.80 -9.37
N GLY A 166 23.22 9.47 -10.12
CA GLY A 166 24.45 10.27 -10.18
C GLY A 166 24.38 11.54 -11.04
N ASP A 167 23.38 11.71 -11.88
CA ASP A 167 23.37 12.77 -12.89
C ASP A 167 22.09 13.61 -12.99
N HIS A 168 20.96 13.23 -12.36
CA HIS A 168 19.68 13.94 -12.56
C HIS A 168 18.78 13.96 -11.31
N PHE A 169 18.96 14.97 -10.47
CA PHE A 169 18.04 15.28 -9.35
C PHE A 169 16.71 15.95 -9.81
N HIS A 170 16.52 16.17 -11.10
CA HIS A 170 15.35 16.87 -11.66
C HIS A 170 14.63 16.05 -12.71
N GLN A 171 14.02 14.93 -12.33
CA GLN A 171 13.04 14.30 -13.22
C GLN A 171 11.63 14.46 -12.66
N THR A 172 10.85 15.27 -13.39
CA THR A 172 9.46 15.63 -13.16
C THR A 172 8.52 14.42 -12.99
N MET A 173 7.39 14.64 -12.31
CA MET A 173 6.29 13.69 -12.08
C MET A 173 5.83 12.91 -13.34
N GLU A 174 6.06 13.42 -14.54
CA GLU A 174 5.76 12.73 -15.80
C GLU A 174 6.59 11.45 -16.00
N ASN A 175 7.81 11.40 -15.46
CA ASN A 175 8.65 10.22 -15.49
C ASN A 175 8.22 9.13 -14.50
N LEU A 176 7.55 9.49 -13.40
CA LEU A 176 7.01 8.55 -12.41
C LEU A 176 5.90 7.66 -12.99
N VAL A 177 5.05 8.21 -13.85
CA VAL A 177 4.00 7.42 -14.54
C VAL A 177 4.64 6.45 -15.55
N GLY A 178 5.71 6.86 -16.22
CA GLY A 178 6.54 6.00 -17.04
C GLY A 178 7.26 4.92 -16.21
N TYR A 179 7.77 5.27 -15.04
CA TYR A 179 8.53 4.41 -14.13
C TYR A 179 7.68 3.27 -13.52
N VAL A 180 6.45 3.56 -13.13
CA VAL A 180 5.50 2.55 -12.61
C VAL A 180 5.11 1.54 -13.69
N ASN A 181 5.17 1.93 -14.97
CA ASN A 181 4.90 1.03 -16.10
C ASN A 181 6.15 0.35 -16.66
N SER A 182 7.34 0.90 -16.39
CA SER A 182 8.62 0.34 -16.81
C SER A 182 9.35 -0.32 -15.61
N HIS A 183 8.77 -1.35 -15.01
CA HIS A 183 9.56 -2.30 -14.21
C HIS A 183 10.64 -3.02 -15.04
N PHE A 184 10.79 -2.61 -16.29
CA PHE A 184 11.86 -2.92 -17.21
C PHE A 184 12.93 -1.83 -17.21
N ILE A 185 13.44 -1.48 -16.03
CA ILE A 185 14.81 -0.98 -16.05
C ILE A 185 15.62 -2.15 -16.60
N GLU A 186 16.11 -2.00 -17.81
CA GLU A 186 17.17 -2.87 -18.30
C GLU A 186 18.15 -2.98 -17.14
N ARG A 187 18.29 -4.18 -16.60
CA ARG A 187 19.15 -4.50 -15.45
C ARG A 187 20.61 -4.29 -15.83
N LYS A 188 20.99 -3.03 -16.12
CA LYS A 188 22.29 -2.69 -16.65
C LYS A 188 23.37 -2.55 -15.59
N ASP A 189 23.02 -2.38 -14.31
CA ASP A 189 24.09 -2.25 -13.33
C ASP A 189 24.35 -3.51 -12.50
N THR A 190 24.91 -4.50 -13.19
CA THR A 190 25.50 -5.67 -12.53
C THR A 190 26.59 -5.29 -11.51
N GLN A 191 27.17 -4.08 -11.58
CA GLN A 191 28.23 -3.64 -10.70
C GLN A 191 27.68 -3.09 -9.39
N ALA A 192 26.63 -2.24 -9.43
CA ALA A 192 25.96 -1.76 -8.23
C ALA A 192 25.35 -2.93 -7.45
N ILE A 193 24.69 -3.88 -8.14
CA ILE A 193 24.16 -5.09 -7.51
C ILE A 193 25.26 -5.92 -6.85
N LYS A 194 26.37 -6.16 -7.55
CA LYS A 194 27.52 -6.90 -6.98
C LYS A 194 28.10 -6.20 -5.76
N TRP A 195 28.21 -4.87 -5.83
CA TRP A 195 28.68 -4.09 -4.72
C TRP A 195 27.71 -4.12 -3.53
N LEU A 196 26.41 -3.92 -3.71
CA LEU A 196 25.40 -4.05 -2.65
C LEU A 196 25.47 -5.43 -1.98
N ARG A 197 25.61 -6.50 -2.75
CA ARG A 197 25.79 -7.85 -2.20
C ARG A 197 27.07 -7.98 -1.39
N SER A 198 28.15 -7.34 -1.82
CA SER A 198 29.43 -7.38 -1.10
C SER A 198 29.38 -6.65 0.24
N VAL A 199 28.53 -5.64 0.39
CA VAL A 199 28.30 -4.93 1.65
C VAL A 199 27.16 -5.50 2.51
N GLY A 200 26.65 -6.67 2.14
CA GLY A 200 25.71 -7.44 2.97
C GLY A 200 24.24 -7.34 2.59
N PHE A 201 23.89 -6.58 1.54
CA PHE A 201 22.52 -6.50 1.06
C PHE A 201 22.11 -7.74 0.25
N ARG A 202 20.82 -8.09 0.32
CA ARG A 202 20.19 -9.14 -0.48
C ARG A 202 18.91 -8.64 -1.10
N ARG A 203 18.60 -9.15 -2.28
CA ARG A 203 17.37 -8.77 -2.99
C ARG A 203 16.12 -9.19 -2.21
N ILE A 204 15.12 -8.32 -2.18
CA ILE A 204 13.83 -8.60 -1.55
C ILE A 204 12.90 -9.20 -2.59
N GLY A 205 12.75 -10.52 -2.53
CA GLY A 205 11.96 -11.24 -3.50
C GLY A 205 12.41 -10.99 -4.94
N SER A 206 11.47 -10.82 -5.85
CA SER A 206 11.72 -10.45 -7.25
C SER A 206 11.71 -8.93 -7.49
N SER A 207 11.66 -8.10 -6.43
CA SER A 207 11.62 -6.65 -6.54
C SER A 207 12.96 -6.05 -6.98
N ILE A 208 12.96 -4.73 -7.22
CA ILE A 208 14.20 -3.96 -7.46
C ILE A 208 14.94 -3.66 -6.15
N TRP A 209 14.30 -3.83 -5.00
CA TRP A 209 14.79 -3.43 -3.69
C TRP A 209 15.74 -4.46 -3.09
N PHE A 210 16.75 -3.94 -2.40
CA PHE A 210 17.71 -4.70 -1.62
C PHE A 210 17.61 -4.31 -0.15
N GLY A 211 17.75 -5.29 0.74
CA GLY A 211 17.71 -5.08 2.18
C GLY A 211 18.91 -5.71 2.89
N ALA A 212 19.27 -5.13 4.03
CA ALA A 212 20.21 -5.69 4.98
C ALA A 212 19.64 -5.56 6.39
N ILE A 213 19.68 -6.64 7.19
CA ILE A 213 19.29 -6.60 8.60
C ILE A 213 20.52 -6.17 9.40
N VAL A 214 20.37 -5.08 10.16
CA VAL A 214 21.44 -4.55 11.02
C VAL A 214 21.10 -4.84 12.48
N GLY A 215 22.06 -5.27 13.28
CA GLY A 215 21.88 -5.55 14.71
C GLY A 215 22.84 -6.60 15.22
N HIS A 216 22.82 -6.84 16.55
CA HIS A 216 23.71 -7.79 17.19
C HIS A 216 23.29 -9.25 16.91
N GLY A 217 24.21 -10.04 16.39
CA GLY A 217 24.07 -11.48 16.19
C GLY A 217 24.18 -11.93 14.75
N ALA A 218 24.51 -13.21 14.57
CA ALA A 218 24.47 -13.85 13.27
C ALA A 218 23.03 -13.84 12.73
N GLN A 219 22.88 -13.59 11.43
CA GLN A 219 21.59 -13.66 10.74
C GLN A 219 21.41 -15.10 10.20
N PRO A 220 20.77 -16.00 10.96
CA PRO A 220 20.59 -17.36 10.51
C PRO A 220 19.71 -17.37 9.25
N GLY A 221 20.21 -18.02 8.20
CA GLY A 221 19.47 -18.19 6.95
C GLY A 221 19.59 -17.05 5.94
N LEU A 222 20.43 -16.01 6.19
CA LEU A 222 20.73 -15.04 5.13
C LEU A 222 21.37 -15.75 3.93
N PRO A 223 20.82 -15.62 2.71
CA PRO A 223 21.36 -16.25 1.53
C PRO A 223 22.84 -15.88 1.32
N THR A 224 23.64 -16.80 0.85
CA THR A 224 24.97 -16.45 0.34
C THR A 224 24.83 -15.56 -0.89
N ILE A 225 25.91 -14.95 -1.34
CA ILE A 225 25.85 -14.12 -2.58
C ILE A 225 25.43 -14.99 -3.78
N ALA A 226 25.83 -16.25 -3.80
CA ALA A 226 25.48 -17.20 -4.88
C ALA A 226 24.02 -17.64 -4.83
N ASP A 227 23.43 -17.70 -3.64
CA ASP A 227 22.03 -18.13 -3.43
C ASP A 227 21.04 -16.95 -3.42
N ASP A 228 21.54 -15.71 -3.53
CA ASP A 228 20.67 -14.55 -3.63
C ASP A 228 19.93 -14.55 -4.97
N TYR A 229 18.65 -14.18 -4.93
CA TYR A 229 17.80 -14.24 -6.11
C TYR A 229 18.21 -13.22 -7.15
N ASP A 230 18.44 -13.70 -8.37
CA ASP A 230 18.49 -12.88 -9.57
C ASP A 230 17.35 -13.30 -10.49
N PRO A 231 16.47 -12.36 -10.86
CA PRO A 231 15.49 -12.67 -11.87
C PRO A 231 16.21 -13.04 -13.18
N PRO A 232 15.71 -14.04 -13.91
CA PRO A 232 16.33 -14.48 -15.16
C PRO A 232 16.50 -13.35 -16.16
N LEU A 233 17.59 -13.40 -16.93
CA LEU A 233 17.84 -12.45 -18.00
C LEU A 233 16.74 -12.57 -19.05
N ILE A 234 16.14 -11.44 -19.39
CA ILE A 234 15.11 -11.37 -20.40
C ILE A 234 15.80 -11.35 -21.76
N SER A 235 15.62 -12.41 -22.53
CA SER A 235 15.95 -12.40 -23.96
C SER A 235 14.84 -11.65 -24.72
N ARG A 236 15.21 -10.81 -25.69
CA ARG A 236 14.20 -10.19 -26.57
C ARG A 236 13.38 -11.29 -27.23
N PRO A 237 12.04 -11.19 -27.21
CA PRO A 237 11.22 -12.20 -27.85
C PRO A 237 11.48 -12.20 -29.38
N ASN A 238 11.64 -13.40 -29.94
CA ASN A 238 11.82 -13.57 -31.37
C ASN A 238 10.55 -13.25 -32.15
N ASN A 239 9.38 -13.30 -31.51
CA ASN A 239 8.08 -13.08 -32.14
C ASN A 239 7.32 -12.01 -31.32
N LEU A 240 7.27 -10.80 -31.87
CA LEU A 240 6.59 -9.67 -31.24
C LEU A 240 5.15 -9.55 -31.72
N VAL A 241 4.25 -9.22 -30.75
CA VAL A 241 2.87 -8.82 -31.07
C VAL A 241 2.92 -7.58 -31.97
N PRO A 242 2.24 -7.59 -33.13
CA PRO A 242 2.24 -6.46 -34.05
C PRO A 242 1.77 -5.17 -33.37
N GLU A 243 2.42 -4.03 -33.70
CA GLU A 243 2.10 -2.74 -33.14
C GLU A 243 0.61 -2.36 -33.33
N SER A 244 0.00 -2.77 -34.44
CA SER A 244 -1.43 -2.56 -34.70
C SER A 244 -2.34 -3.23 -33.67
N ILE A 245 -1.95 -4.37 -33.12
CA ILE A 245 -2.66 -5.07 -32.05
C ILE A 245 -2.42 -4.35 -30.72
N LEU A 246 -1.16 -4.00 -30.40
CA LEU A 246 -0.83 -3.22 -29.20
C LEU A 246 -1.58 -1.89 -29.17
N HIS A 247 -1.59 -1.18 -30.30
CA HIS A 247 -2.35 0.07 -30.44
C HIS A 247 -3.86 -0.15 -30.23
N ALA A 248 -4.43 -1.22 -30.79
CA ALA A 248 -5.83 -1.56 -30.58
C ALA A 248 -6.15 -1.80 -29.10
N PHE A 249 -5.27 -2.48 -28.35
CA PHE A 249 -5.45 -2.68 -26.90
C PHE A 249 -5.34 -1.37 -26.12
N LYS A 250 -4.43 -0.47 -26.48
CA LYS A 250 -4.24 0.82 -25.80
C LYS A 250 -5.38 1.82 -26.04
N THR A 251 -5.90 1.89 -27.25
CA THR A 251 -6.76 3.01 -27.68
C THR A 251 -8.22 2.65 -27.92
N SER A 252 -8.54 1.38 -28.20
CA SER A 252 -9.86 0.98 -28.66
C SER A 252 -10.77 0.45 -27.55
N LYS A 253 -12.09 0.40 -27.83
CA LYS A 253 -13.07 -0.32 -27.03
C LYS A 253 -13.02 -1.82 -27.34
N ASP A 254 -13.72 -2.66 -26.56
CA ASP A 254 -13.62 -4.14 -26.65
C ASP A 254 -13.94 -4.71 -28.03
N LYS A 255 -15.02 -4.24 -28.67
CA LYS A 255 -15.40 -4.75 -30.01
C LYS A 255 -14.34 -4.53 -31.10
N PRO A 256 -13.75 -3.34 -31.26
CA PRO A 256 -12.61 -3.15 -32.17
C PRO A 256 -11.39 -3.98 -31.80
N ARG A 257 -11.06 -4.12 -30.50
CA ARG A 257 -9.97 -4.99 -30.01
C ARG A 257 -10.18 -6.44 -30.47
N LEU A 258 -11.38 -6.97 -30.24
CA LEU A 258 -11.75 -8.32 -30.63
C LEU A 258 -11.63 -8.52 -32.13
N LYS A 259 -12.12 -7.57 -32.95
CA LYS A 259 -11.98 -7.65 -34.43
C LYS A 259 -10.52 -7.66 -34.87
N ALA A 260 -9.67 -6.81 -34.29
CA ALA A 260 -8.25 -6.77 -34.60
C ALA A 260 -7.59 -8.11 -34.26
N LEU A 261 -7.89 -8.66 -33.09
CA LEU A 261 -7.38 -9.94 -32.63
C LEU A 261 -7.85 -11.10 -33.52
N GLN A 262 -9.14 -11.16 -33.85
CA GLN A 262 -9.70 -12.16 -34.76
C GLN A 262 -9.07 -12.11 -36.16
N LYS A 263 -8.78 -10.92 -36.68
CA LYS A 263 -8.09 -10.75 -37.95
C LYS A 263 -6.65 -11.27 -37.89
N HIS A 264 -5.97 -11.11 -36.76
CA HIS A 264 -4.56 -11.49 -36.59
C HIS A 264 -4.36 -12.99 -36.40
N VAL A 265 -5.07 -13.59 -35.44
CA VAL A 265 -4.88 -15.00 -35.08
C VAL A 265 -6.08 -15.91 -35.39
N GLY A 266 -7.24 -15.36 -35.82
CA GLY A 266 -8.39 -16.17 -36.18
C GLY A 266 -8.14 -17.22 -37.25
N PRO A 267 -7.38 -16.92 -38.32
CA PRO A 267 -7.00 -17.89 -39.33
C PRO A 267 -5.82 -18.81 -38.94
N ALA A 268 -5.25 -18.63 -37.75
CA ALA A 268 -4.06 -19.35 -37.30
C ALA A 268 -4.44 -20.75 -36.79
N GLU A 269 -3.70 -21.75 -37.26
CA GLU A 269 -3.76 -23.09 -36.67
C GLU A 269 -3.36 -23.08 -35.19
N PRO A 270 -3.76 -24.09 -34.39
CA PRO A 270 -3.45 -24.13 -32.96
C PRO A 270 -1.97 -24.02 -32.62
N ASP A 271 -1.09 -24.50 -33.50
CA ASP A 271 0.37 -24.47 -33.31
C ASP A 271 1.08 -23.30 -33.98
N ASP A 272 0.33 -22.39 -34.58
CA ASP A 272 0.87 -21.21 -35.26
C ASP A 272 1.60 -20.31 -34.24
N GLU A 273 2.79 -19.84 -34.62
CA GLU A 273 3.65 -18.99 -33.79
C GLU A 273 2.99 -17.65 -33.44
N ARG A 274 2.01 -17.19 -34.20
CA ARG A 274 1.24 -15.97 -33.86
C ARG A 274 0.55 -16.04 -32.50
N TRP A 275 0.18 -17.24 -32.04
CA TRP A 275 -0.36 -17.42 -30.67
C TRP A 275 0.69 -17.17 -29.60
N LEU A 276 1.97 -17.44 -29.91
CA LEU A 276 3.07 -17.31 -28.96
C LEU A 276 3.71 -15.92 -28.97
N ALA A 277 3.22 -15.01 -29.83
CA ALA A 277 3.71 -13.64 -29.89
C ALA A 277 3.52 -12.93 -28.55
N THR A 278 4.55 -12.16 -28.14
CA THR A 278 4.54 -11.40 -26.89
C THR A 278 4.88 -9.94 -27.15
N ASP A 279 4.52 -9.05 -26.20
CA ASP A 279 5.08 -7.70 -26.18
C ASP A 279 6.51 -7.72 -25.60
N GLU A 280 7.12 -6.53 -25.47
CA GLU A 280 8.45 -6.38 -24.89
C GLU A 280 8.54 -6.86 -23.43
N ALA A 281 7.41 -6.88 -22.72
CA ALA A 281 7.29 -7.38 -21.35
C ALA A 281 7.05 -8.91 -21.29
N GLY A 282 7.06 -9.58 -22.44
CA GLY A 282 6.72 -11.00 -22.51
C GLY A 282 5.24 -11.29 -22.33
N ASN A 283 4.37 -10.27 -22.36
CA ASN A 283 2.93 -10.47 -22.23
C ASN A 283 2.37 -11.07 -23.52
N THR A 284 1.76 -12.25 -23.42
CA THR A 284 1.01 -12.87 -24.50
C THR A 284 -0.29 -12.13 -24.79
N LEU A 285 -0.97 -12.47 -25.87
CA LEU A 285 -2.30 -11.92 -26.21
C LEU A 285 -3.31 -12.06 -25.06
N MET A 286 -3.21 -13.13 -24.26
CA MET A 286 -4.09 -13.33 -23.10
C MET A 286 -3.72 -12.41 -21.94
N HIS A 287 -2.43 -12.15 -21.68
CA HIS A 287 -1.99 -11.15 -20.73
C HIS A 287 -2.51 -9.75 -21.13
N LEU A 288 -2.35 -9.38 -22.40
CA LEU A 288 -2.84 -8.09 -22.89
C LEU A 288 -4.35 -7.96 -22.70
N ALA A 289 -5.12 -9.01 -23.04
CA ALA A 289 -6.56 -8.99 -22.84
C ALA A 289 -6.95 -8.82 -21.35
N ALA A 290 -6.19 -9.44 -20.45
CA ALA A 290 -6.39 -9.32 -19.00
C ALA A 290 -6.02 -7.92 -18.49
N LEU A 291 -4.82 -7.43 -18.81
CA LEU A 291 -4.28 -6.15 -18.33
C LEU A 291 -5.06 -4.94 -18.83
N PHE A 292 -5.60 -5.01 -20.06
CA PHE A 292 -6.43 -3.95 -20.64
C PHE A 292 -7.93 -4.12 -20.37
N TYR A 293 -8.30 -5.04 -19.48
CA TYR A 293 -9.69 -5.33 -19.08
C TYR A 293 -10.60 -5.56 -20.30
N ALA A 294 -10.18 -6.45 -21.21
CA ALA A 294 -10.88 -6.81 -22.42
C ALA A 294 -11.54 -8.21 -22.31
N PRO A 295 -12.63 -8.35 -21.55
CA PRO A 295 -13.23 -9.66 -21.26
C PRO A 295 -13.71 -10.40 -22.50
N ASP A 296 -14.20 -9.70 -23.53
CA ASP A 296 -14.69 -10.35 -24.75
C ASP A 296 -13.52 -10.94 -25.57
N CYS A 297 -12.36 -10.24 -25.60
CA CYS A 297 -11.13 -10.79 -26.19
C CYS A 297 -10.64 -12.01 -25.41
N LEU A 298 -10.65 -11.93 -24.10
CA LEU A 298 -10.15 -12.98 -23.23
C LEU A 298 -10.99 -14.27 -23.38
N VAL A 299 -12.32 -14.15 -23.31
CA VAL A 299 -13.24 -15.28 -23.52
C VAL A 299 -13.06 -15.90 -24.92
N TRP A 300 -12.91 -15.05 -25.93
CA TRP A 300 -12.65 -15.53 -27.30
C TRP A 300 -11.31 -16.29 -27.39
N ILE A 301 -10.22 -15.75 -26.85
CA ILE A 301 -8.90 -16.43 -26.84
C ILE A 301 -9.01 -17.80 -26.14
N MET A 302 -9.65 -17.86 -24.98
CA MET A 302 -9.83 -19.09 -24.22
C MET A 302 -10.66 -20.14 -24.98
N GLY A 303 -11.56 -19.71 -25.86
CA GLY A 303 -12.33 -20.56 -26.73
C GLY A 303 -11.52 -21.19 -27.88
N GLN A 304 -10.34 -20.64 -28.22
CA GLN A 304 -9.51 -21.14 -29.29
C GLN A 304 -8.50 -22.20 -28.79
N PRO A 305 -8.26 -23.29 -29.52
CA PRO A 305 -7.30 -24.31 -29.11
C PRO A 305 -5.89 -23.76 -28.90
N GLY A 306 -5.39 -22.89 -29.81
CA GLY A 306 -4.11 -22.21 -29.65
C GLY A 306 -4.07 -21.24 -28.48
N GLY A 307 -5.19 -20.58 -28.19
CA GLY A 307 -5.32 -19.63 -27.07
C GLY A 307 -5.31 -20.27 -25.69
N ARG A 308 -5.85 -21.49 -25.54
CA ARG A 308 -5.89 -22.20 -24.24
C ARG A 308 -4.52 -22.40 -23.62
N ARG A 309 -3.47 -22.61 -24.43
CA ARG A 309 -2.10 -22.79 -23.96
C ARG A 309 -1.56 -21.54 -23.26
N LEU A 310 -2.08 -20.35 -23.59
CA LEU A 310 -1.64 -19.09 -23.02
C LEU A 310 -2.06 -18.90 -21.57
N GLN A 311 -3.03 -19.69 -21.08
CA GLN A 311 -3.58 -19.54 -19.73
C GLN A 311 -2.53 -19.73 -18.64
N ASN A 312 -1.56 -20.62 -18.87
CA ASN A 312 -0.48 -20.93 -17.94
C ASN A 312 0.89 -20.38 -18.38
N THR A 313 0.93 -19.66 -19.50
CA THR A 313 2.17 -19.05 -20.00
C THR A 313 2.54 -17.89 -19.07
N ARG A 314 3.82 -17.78 -18.75
CA ARG A 314 4.33 -16.72 -17.87
C ARG A 314 5.01 -15.63 -18.69
N ASN A 315 4.76 -14.37 -18.32
CA ASN A 315 5.46 -13.22 -18.87
C ASN A 315 6.86 -13.06 -18.26
N HIS A 316 7.56 -11.98 -18.60
CA HIS A 316 8.90 -11.72 -18.07
C HIS A 316 8.92 -11.44 -16.54
N ASN A 317 7.81 -11.07 -15.95
CA ASN A 317 7.67 -10.98 -14.49
C ASN A 317 7.30 -12.32 -13.84
N HIS A 318 7.31 -13.40 -14.64
CA HIS A 318 6.88 -14.74 -14.25
C HIS A 318 5.42 -14.83 -13.81
N ASP A 319 4.59 -13.93 -14.27
CA ASP A 319 3.15 -13.93 -14.00
C ASP A 319 2.40 -14.67 -15.10
N THR A 320 1.43 -15.49 -14.75
CA THR A 320 0.38 -15.94 -15.65
C THR A 320 -0.57 -14.78 -15.94
N PRO A 321 -1.44 -14.85 -16.97
CA PRO A 321 -2.44 -13.82 -17.23
C PRO A 321 -3.33 -13.49 -16.03
N LEU A 322 -3.67 -14.50 -15.21
CA LEU A 322 -4.43 -14.29 -13.97
C LEU A 322 -3.61 -13.56 -12.92
N GLU A 323 -2.39 -14.00 -12.64
CA GLU A 323 -1.50 -13.36 -11.66
C GLU A 323 -1.17 -11.92 -12.07
N ALA A 324 -0.91 -11.66 -13.35
CA ALA A 324 -0.68 -10.32 -13.88
C ALA A 324 -1.92 -9.41 -13.69
N LEU A 325 -3.12 -9.94 -13.92
CA LEU A 325 -4.36 -9.21 -13.67
C LEU A 325 -4.54 -8.90 -12.18
N GLU A 326 -4.36 -9.90 -11.31
CA GLU A 326 -4.50 -9.72 -9.86
C GLU A 326 -3.51 -8.71 -9.30
N LEU A 327 -2.25 -8.72 -9.78
CA LEU A 327 -1.25 -7.72 -9.44
C LEU A 327 -1.63 -6.32 -9.91
N ASN A 328 -2.12 -6.21 -11.15
CA ASN A 328 -2.59 -4.91 -11.67
C ASN A 328 -3.79 -4.37 -10.88
N LEU A 329 -4.68 -5.24 -10.44
CA LEU A 329 -5.82 -4.89 -9.60
C LEU A 329 -5.39 -4.54 -8.16
N ASP A 330 -4.34 -5.15 -7.64
CA ASP A 330 -3.77 -4.75 -6.35
C ASP A 330 -3.22 -3.32 -6.41
N LYS A 331 -2.47 -3.01 -7.47
CA LYS A 331 -2.03 -1.64 -7.74
C LYS A 331 -3.20 -0.67 -7.94
N TYR A 332 -4.31 -1.13 -8.53
CA TYR A 332 -5.51 -0.32 -8.72
C TYR A 332 -6.14 0.14 -7.39
N ARG A 333 -5.98 -0.62 -6.30
CA ARG A 333 -6.49 -0.25 -4.96
C ARG A 333 -5.85 1.02 -4.40
N THR A 334 -4.63 1.31 -4.82
CA THR A 334 -3.83 2.46 -4.37
C THR A 334 -3.68 3.53 -5.44
N ARG A 335 -4.49 3.47 -6.51
CA ARG A 335 -4.46 4.45 -7.60
C ARG A 335 -5.78 5.19 -7.68
N LEU A 336 -5.72 6.50 -7.76
CA LEU A 336 -6.87 7.34 -8.04
C LEU A 336 -6.75 7.94 -9.45
N PHE A 337 -7.84 7.87 -10.21
CA PHE A 337 -7.94 8.51 -11.52
C PHE A 337 -8.83 9.76 -11.41
N THR A 338 -8.24 10.94 -11.46
CA THR A 338 -8.94 12.24 -11.32
C THR A 338 -9.37 12.84 -12.66
N GLY A 339 -9.77 12.03 -13.63
CA GLY A 339 -10.26 12.47 -14.94
C GLY A 339 -9.19 13.01 -15.91
N ARG A 340 -8.15 13.68 -15.41
CA ARG A 340 -7.01 14.18 -16.20
C ARG A 340 -5.69 13.55 -15.80
N PHE A 341 -5.55 13.15 -14.53
CA PHE A 341 -4.30 12.64 -13.97
C PHE A 341 -4.56 11.32 -13.24
N LEU A 342 -3.62 10.39 -13.39
CA LEU A 342 -3.54 9.20 -12.56
C LEU A 342 -2.66 9.57 -11.36
N LEU A 343 -3.26 9.69 -10.18
CA LEU A 343 -2.51 9.75 -8.93
C LEU A 343 -2.11 8.32 -8.58
N PRO A 344 -0.81 8.01 -8.55
CA PRO A 344 -0.35 6.64 -8.32
C PRO A 344 -0.58 6.17 -6.88
N TRP A 345 -0.93 7.06 -5.97
CA TRP A 345 -1.08 6.80 -4.55
C TRP A 345 -2.39 7.37 -4.01
N SER A 346 -3.32 6.52 -3.74
CA SER A 346 -4.59 6.84 -3.11
C SER A 346 -5.05 5.67 -2.27
N ASP A 347 -5.66 5.95 -1.14
CA ASP A 347 -6.30 4.96 -0.28
C ASP A 347 -7.82 4.87 -0.54
N GLY A 348 -8.31 5.53 -1.58
CA GLY A 348 -9.72 5.63 -1.96
C GLY A 348 -10.22 4.47 -2.80
N PHE A 349 -10.10 3.23 -2.34
CA PHE A 349 -10.62 2.08 -3.08
C PHE A 349 -12.15 2.04 -3.13
N HIS A 350 -12.72 1.91 -4.34
CA HIS A 350 -14.17 1.89 -4.60
C HIS A 350 -14.69 0.56 -5.16
N GLY A 351 -13.85 -0.45 -5.18
CA GLY A 351 -14.09 -1.73 -5.86
C GLY A 351 -13.53 -1.76 -7.28
N TYR A 352 -13.37 -2.97 -7.81
CA TYR A 352 -12.79 -3.16 -9.14
C TYR A 352 -13.77 -2.84 -10.27
N PRO A 353 -13.29 -2.35 -11.42
CA PRO A 353 -14.13 -2.11 -12.60
C PRO A 353 -14.85 -3.38 -13.06
N LYS A 354 -16.12 -3.26 -13.48
CA LYS A 354 -16.93 -4.42 -13.93
C LYS A 354 -16.24 -5.27 -15.01
N LYS A 355 -15.49 -4.65 -15.91
CA LYS A 355 -14.75 -5.36 -16.97
C LYS A 355 -13.59 -6.19 -16.39
N ALA A 356 -12.88 -5.65 -15.42
CA ALA A 356 -11.82 -6.38 -14.73
C ALA A 356 -12.39 -7.60 -13.98
N VAL A 357 -13.54 -7.43 -13.31
CA VAL A 357 -14.23 -8.57 -12.65
C VAL A 357 -14.65 -9.64 -13.65
N ARG A 358 -15.14 -9.26 -14.84
CA ARG A 358 -15.43 -10.22 -15.92
C ARG A 358 -14.17 -10.97 -16.38
N CYS A 359 -13.03 -10.30 -16.45
CA CYS A 359 -11.75 -10.96 -16.74
C CYS A 359 -11.35 -11.94 -15.63
N LEU A 360 -11.49 -11.55 -14.35
CA LEU A 360 -11.23 -12.45 -13.22
C LEU A 360 -12.13 -13.69 -13.26
N VAL A 361 -13.44 -13.51 -13.50
CA VAL A 361 -14.42 -14.60 -13.61
C VAL A 361 -13.99 -15.57 -14.71
N ALA A 362 -13.64 -15.06 -15.89
CA ALA A 362 -13.21 -15.88 -17.01
C ALA A 362 -11.93 -16.65 -16.70
N LEU A 363 -10.86 -15.97 -16.22
CA LEU A 363 -9.57 -16.61 -15.93
C LEU A 363 -9.62 -17.61 -14.76
N LYS A 364 -10.49 -17.37 -13.76
CA LYS A 364 -10.72 -18.32 -12.66
C LYS A 364 -11.63 -19.50 -13.08
N GLY A 365 -12.21 -19.45 -14.27
CA GLY A 365 -13.10 -20.51 -14.76
C GLY A 365 -14.40 -20.65 -13.95
N VAL A 366 -14.86 -19.57 -13.31
CA VAL A 366 -16.08 -19.57 -12.50
C VAL A 366 -17.25 -18.92 -13.25
N HIS A 367 -18.47 -19.36 -12.95
CA HIS A 367 -19.68 -18.79 -13.53
C HIS A 367 -20.41 -17.96 -12.48
N LEU A 368 -20.25 -16.63 -12.55
CA LEU A 368 -20.84 -15.69 -11.60
C LEU A 368 -21.58 -14.58 -12.35
N GLN A 369 -22.75 -14.21 -11.83
CA GLN A 369 -23.51 -13.05 -12.29
C GLN A 369 -23.33 -11.86 -11.33
N PRO A 370 -23.56 -10.62 -11.77
CA PRO A 370 -23.37 -9.42 -10.95
C PRO A 370 -24.13 -9.41 -9.61
N GLN A 371 -25.25 -10.13 -9.51
CA GLN A 371 -26.04 -10.25 -8.29
C GLN A 371 -25.49 -11.29 -7.30
N ASP A 372 -24.62 -12.21 -7.75
CA ASP A 372 -24.10 -13.29 -6.93
C ASP A 372 -23.16 -12.76 -5.84
N PRO A 373 -23.20 -13.32 -4.62
CA PRO A 373 -22.25 -12.96 -3.58
C PRO A 373 -20.80 -13.14 -4.01
N GLY A 374 -20.49 -14.17 -4.78
CA GLY A 374 -19.15 -14.42 -5.34
C GLY A 374 -18.67 -13.29 -6.26
N TRP A 375 -19.57 -12.77 -7.12
CA TRP A 375 -19.26 -11.60 -7.95
C TRP A 375 -18.94 -10.37 -7.10
N LYS A 376 -19.78 -10.07 -6.09
CA LYS A 376 -19.57 -8.94 -5.18
C LYS A 376 -18.22 -9.04 -4.47
N ARG A 377 -17.83 -10.26 -4.04
CA ARG A 377 -16.53 -10.53 -3.41
C ARG A 377 -15.37 -10.29 -4.37
N LEU A 378 -15.45 -10.77 -5.60
CA LEU A 378 -14.43 -10.48 -6.62
C LEU A 378 -14.34 -8.97 -6.91
N ALA A 379 -15.49 -8.30 -7.04
CA ALA A 379 -15.53 -6.86 -7.29
C ALA A 379 -14.94 -6.05 -6.12
N GLY A 380 -15.06 -6.52 -4.89
CA GLY A 380 -14.46 -5.93 -3.71
C GLY A 380 -13.03 -6.38 -3.43
N GLY A 381 -12.45 -7.25 -4.27
CA GLY A 381 -11.09 -7.75 -4.04
C GLY A 381 -10.95 -8.63 -2.80
N CYS A 382 -12.02 -9.30 -2.37
CA CYS A 382 -12.03 -10.19 -1.23
C CYS A 382 -11.12 -11.40 -1.46
N THR A 383 -10.26 -11.71 -0.51
CA THR A 383 -9.36 -12.88 -0.54
C THR A 383 -9.77 -13.99 0.44
N CYS A 384 -10.58 -13.70 1.46
CA CYS A 384 -11.04 -14.71 2.42
C CYS A 384 -12.25 -15.54 1.92
N GLY A 385 -12.95 -15.08 0.88
CA GLY A 385 -14.17 -15.74 0.38
C GLY A 385 -15.43 -15.44 1.21
N GLU A 386 -15.36 -14.64 2.29
CA GLU A 386 -16.45 -14.47 3.27
C GLU A 386 -16.92 -13.03 3.44
N CYS A 387 -16.30 -12.04 2.73
CA CYS A 387 -16.71 -10.65 2.86
C CYS A 387 -18.21 -10.46 2.61
N PHE A 388 -18.89 -9.83 3.56
CA PHE A 388 -20.28 -9.45 3.42
C PHE A 388 -20.40 -8.30 2.41
N GLU A 389 -21.36 -8.41 1.48
CA GLU A 389 -21.55 -7.47 0.35
C GLU A 389 -20.27 -7.19 -0.44
N GLY A 390 -19.28 -8.09 -0.35
CA GLY A 390 -18.00 -8.00 -1.04
C GLY A 390 -16.99 -7.01 -0.44
N CYS A 391 -17.35 -6.25 0.58
CA CYS A 391 -16.52 -5.19 1.16
C CYS A 391 -16.12 -5.44 2.62
N MET A 392 -17.03 -5.88 3.46
CA MET A 392 -16.82 -6.02 4.90
C MET A 392 -16.34 -7.43 5.26
N SER A 393 -15.07 -7.57 5.60
CA SER A 393 -14.50 -8.85 6.04
C SER A 393 -15.01 -9.27 7.42
N PRO A 394 -14.92 -10.58 7.77
CA PRO A 394 -15.26 -11.03 9.13
C PRO A 394 -14.50 -10.31 10.23
N ARG A 395 -13.19 -10.07 10.03
CA ARG A 395 -12.34 -9.36 11.00
C ARG A 395 -12.74 -7.91 11.16
N MET A 396 -12.91 -7.17 10.05
CA MET A 396 -13.38 -5.79 10.07
C MET A 396 -14.75 -5.67 10.77
N ARG A 397 -15.68 -6.57 10.44
CA ARG A 397 -17.00 -6.58 11.07
C ARG A 397 -16.92 -6.73 12.58
N LEU A 398 -16.06 -7.66 13.04
CA LEU A 398 -15.86 -7.89 14.46
C LEU A 398 -15.24 -6.67 15.13
N ALA A 399 -14.16 -6.10 14.56
CA ALA A 399 -13.53 -4.89 15.09
C ALA A 399 -14.52 -3.74 15.24
N LEU A 400 -15.27 -3.43 14.16
CA LEU A 400 -16.30 -2.39 14.21
C LEU A 400 -17.39 -2.66 15.25
N ALA A 401 -17.86 -3.91 15.37
CA ALA A 401 -18.91 -4.26 16.31
C ALA A 401 -18.43 -4.09 17.76
N THR A 402 -17.22 -4.56 18.07
CA THR A 402 -16.60 -4.45 19.41
C THR A 402 -16.34 -2.99 19.76
N GLN A 403 -15.80 -2.20 18.82
CA GLN A 403 -15.56 -0.78 19.07
C GLN A 403 -16.86 0.00 19.29
N ALA A 404 -17.88 -0.24 18.45
CA ALA A 404 -19.16 0.44 18.63
C ALA A 404 -19.85 0.07 19.95
N GLU A 405 -19.69 -1.17 20.43
CA GLU A 405 -20.20 -1.63 21.72
C GLU A 405 -19.45 -0.99 22.89
N GLY A 406 -18.12 -1.06 22.89
CA GLY A 406 -17.28 -0.47 23.91
C GLY A 406 -17.42 1.05 24.01
N LEU A 407 -17.51 1.75 22.87
CA LEU A 407 -17.78 3.18 22.84
C LEU A 407 -19.17 3.52 23.41
N HIS A 408 -20.20 2.70 23.09
CA HIS A 408 -21.53 2.89 23.69
C HIS A 408 -21.47 2.82 25.21
N GLU A 409 -20.83 1.79 25.77
CA GLU A 409 -20.70 1.59 27.20
C GLU A 409 -19.91 2.72 27.86
N SER A 410 -18.71 2.99 27.39
CA SER A 410 -17.82 4.03 27.91
C SER A 410 -18.47 5.42 27.83
N TYR A 411 -19.04 5.79 26.71
CA TYR A 411 -19.68 7.09 26.52
C TYR A 411 -20.93 7.26 27.37
N THR A 412 -21.67 6.20 27.63
CA THR A 412 -22.85 6.22 28.49
C THR A 412 -22.44 6.37 29.97
N GLU A 413 -21.39 5.66 30.38
CA GLU A 413 -20.84 5.78 31.75
C GLU A 413 -20.30 7.19 31.98
N GLN A 414 -19.49 7.74 31.11
CA GLN A 414 -18.95 9.10 31.22
C GLN A 414 -20.05 10.16 31.35
N LEU A 415 -21.21 9.95 30.70
CA LEU A 415 -22.34 10.87 30.85
C LEU A 415 -22.94 10.85 32.26
N THR A 416 -22.66 9.87 33.12
CA THR A 416 -23.08 9.91 34.52
C THR A 416 -22.26 10.88 35.31
N ASP A 417 -20.98 11.04 34.97
CA ASP A 417 -20.00 11.76 35.81
C ASP A 417 -19.70 13.17 35.30
N MET A 418 -19.99 13.45 34.00
CA MET A 418 -19.71 14.75 33.40
C MET A 418 -20.92 15.37 32.69
N GLY A 419 -20.90 16.71 32.57
CA GLY A 419 -21.91 17.45 31.86
C GLY A 419 -21.77 17.33 30.33
N PRO A 420 -22.85 17.64 29.55
CA PRO A 420 -22.86 17.51 28.10
C PRO A 420 -21.69 18.21 27.39
N ARG A 421 -21.37 19.43 27.81
CA ARG A 421 -20.29 20.23 27.19
C ARG A 421 -18.93 19.55 27.31
N GLN A 422 -18.59 19.08 28.50
CA GLN A 422 -17.33 18.37 28.72
C GLN A 422 -17.30 17.05 27.96
N TRP A 423 -18.40 16.31 28.00
CA TRP A 423 -18.52 15.04 27.28
C TRP A 423 -18.32 15.21 25.76
N VAL A 424 -18.95 16.22 25.16
CA VAL A 424 -18.83 16.51 23.72
C VAL A 424 -17.38 16.86 23.37
N SER A 425 -16.74 17.75 24.16
CA SER A 425 -15.35 18.15 23.89
C SER A 425 -14.37 16.99 24.02
N CYS A 426 -14.58 16.08 24.96
CA CYS A 426 -13.68 14.94 25.16
C CYS A 426 -13.84 13.82 24.10
N ASN A 427 -15.04 13.68 23.50
CA ASN A 427 -15.35 12.45 22.77
C ASN A 427 -15.69 12.66 21.28
N VAL A 428 -16.34 13.76 20.91
CA VAL A 428 -16.97 13.85 19.58
C VAL A 428 -16.87 15.21 18.91
N GLU A 429 -16.13 16.16 19.50
CA GLU A 429 -16.04 17.55 19.02
C GLU A 429 -15.68 17.64 17.53
N GLU A 430 -14.63 16.95 17.12
CA GLU A 430 -14.11 16.99 15.75
C GLU A 430 -15.01 16.27 14.72
N ALA A 431 -15.87 15.36 15.21
CA ALA A 431 -16.75 14.57 14.33
C ALA A 431 -18.08 15.28 14.03
N LEU A 432 -18.46 16.30 14.82
CA LEU A 432 -19.77 16.91 14.75
C LEU A 432 -19.80 18.15 13.83
N PRO A 433 -20.85 18.33 13.01
CA PRO A 433 -21.13 19.61 12.38
C PRO A 433 -21.33 20.70 13.44
N PHE A 434 -20.83 21.91 13.19
CA PHE A 434 -20.85 23.04 14.15
C PHE A 434 -22.20 23.26 14.82
N TYR A 435 -23.29 23.20 14.05
CA TYR A 435 -24.63 23.38 14.62
C TYR A 435 -25.00 22.25 15.61
N CYS A 436 -24.73 21.02 15.25
CA CYS A 436 -24.99 19.86 16.12
C CYS A 436 -24.13 19.91 17.38
N PHE A 437 -22.85 20.25 17.25
CA PHE A 437 -21.92 20.48 18.35
C PHE A 437 -22.49 21.52 19.35
N SER A 438 -22.90 22.69 18.86
CA SER A 438 -23.46 23.75 19.70
C SER A 438 -24.70 23.29 20.48
N MET A 439 -25.60 22.55 19.87
CA MET A 439 -26.81 22.03 20.50
C MET A 439 -26.51 20.92 21.51
N MET A 440 -25.58 20.02 21.20
CA MET A 440 -25.20 18.90 22.07
C MET A 440 -24.53 19.37 23.35
N ASN A 441 -23.76 20.44 23.33
CA ASN A 441 -23.12 21.05 24.50
C ASN A 441 -24.09 21.40 25.64
N HIS A 442 -25.38 21.53 25.31
CA HIS A 442 -26.42 21.90 26.25
C HIS A 442 -27.49 20.84 26.45
N SER A 443 -27.35 19.66 25.82
CA SER A 443 -28.41 18.66 25.80
C SER A 443 -27.91 17.25 26.09
N ARG A 444 -28.06 16.82 27.36
CA ARG A 444 -27.77 15.42 27.76
C ARG A 444 -28.58 14.40 26.95
N SER A 445 -29.83 14.73 26.61
CA SER A 445 -30.67 13.87 25.79
C SER A 445 -30.09 13.65 24.37
N MET A 446 -29.47 14.67 23.79
CA MET A 446 -28.79 14.52 22.49
C MET A 446 -27.52 13.64 22.62
N CYS A 447 -26.74 13.80 23.68
CA CYS A 447 -25.59 12.92 23.92
C CYS A 447 -26.03 11.46 24.10
N LEU A 448 -27.10 11.21 24.86
CA LEU A 448 -27.71 9.89 25.02
C LEU A 448 -28.25 9.35 23.67
N GLY A 449 -28.79 10.21 22.83
CA GLY A 449 -29.22 9.83 21.46
C GLY A 449 -28.05 9.39 20.59
N PHE A 450 -26.90 10.06 20.69
CA PHE A 450 -25.67 9.66 20.02
C PHE A 450 -25.20 8.27 20.49
N THR A 451 -25.10 8.06 21.81
CA THR A 451 -24.64 6.78 22.37
C THR A 451 -25.61 5.63 22.03
N SER A 452 -26.91 5.90 22.00
CA SER A 452 -27.92 4.92 21.57
C SER A 452 -27.75 4.49 20.13
N LEU A 453 -27.45 5.42 19.21
CA LEU A 453 -27.15 5.07 17.83
C LEU A 453 -25.88 4.22 17.72
N MET A 454 -24.85 4.48 18.53
CA MET A 454 -23.64 3.65 18.60
C MET A 454 -23.98 2.20 18.95
N LYS A 455 -24.84 1.98 19.95
CA LYS A 455 -25.39 0.65 20.28
C LYS A 455 -26.14 -0.02 19.12
N HIS A 456 -26.90 0.76 18.36
CA HIS A 456 -27.62 0.21 17.20
C HIS A 456 -26.69 -0.14 16.06
N ILE A 457 -25.58 0.59 15.87
CA ILE A 457 -24.48 0.23 14.96
C ILE A 457 -23.91 -1.13 15.35
N SER A 458 -23.53 -1.32 16.61
CA SER A 458 -23.02 -2.59 17.13
C SER A 458 -24.02 -3.74 16.88
N LYS A 459 -25.28 -3.57 17.26
CA LYS A 459 -26.33 -4.57 17.01
C LYS A 459 -26.50 -4.91 15.52
N CYS A 460 -26.40 -3.89 14.64
CA CYS A 460 -26.45 -4.07 13.19
C CYS A 460 -25.32 -4.98 12.69
N LEU A 461 -24.10 -4.72 13.16
CA LEU A 461 -22.90 -5.47 12.80
C LEU A 461 -22.93 -6.91 13.34
N TRP A 462 -23.37 -7.11 14.59
CA TRP A 462 -23.56 -8.45 15.17
C TRP A 462 -24.63 -9.25 14.42
N ALA A 463 -25.68 -8.59 13.92
CA ALA A 463 -26.69 -9.22 13.08
C ALA A 463 -26.20 -9.50 11.63
N GLY A 464 -24.93 -9.23 11.30
CA GLY A 464 -24.35 -9.49 9.98
C GLY A 464 -24.89 -8.56 8.89
N MET A 465 -25.29 -7.34 9.24
CA MET A 465 -25.76 -6.33 8.29
C MET A 465 -24.74 -5.22 8.09
N LEU A 466 -24.75 -4.58 6.92
CA LEU A 466 -23.99 -3.34 6.73
C LEU A 466 -24.54 -2.24 7.65
N PRO A 467 -23.67 -1.48 8.32
CA PRO A 467 -24.09 -0.41 9.23
C PRO A 467 -24.51 0.86 8.45
N ASN A 468 -25.39 0.72 7.47
CA ASN A 468 -25.98 1.85 6.76
C ASN A 468 -27.19 2.41 7.51
N GLU A 469 -27.59 3.63 7.16
CA GLU A 469 -28.67 4.33 7.85
C GLU A 469 -29.96 3.53 7.89
N VAL A 470 -30.34 2.86 6.79
CA VAL A 470 -31.56 2.06 6.71
C VAL A 470 -31.55 0.90 7.70
N ASN A 471 -30.46 0.15 7.76
CA ASN A 471 -30.32 -1.00 8.65
C ASN A 471 -30.27 -0.57 10.13
N ILE A 472 -29.52 0.49 10.43
CA ILE A 472 -29.42 1.03 11.79
C ILE A 472 -30.78 1.55 12.27
N MET A 473 -31.48 2.31 11.42
CA MET A 473 -32.80 2.81 11.75
C MET A 473 -33.85 1.68 11.90
N SER A 474 -33.73 0.61 11.13
CA SER A 474 -34.61 -0.55 11.29
C SER A 474 -34.46 -1.26 12.65
N ILE A 475 -33.25 -1.20 13.24
CA ILE A 475 -33.00 -1.70 14.60
C ILE A 475 -33.51 -0.71 15.63
N HIS A 476 -33.22 0.59 15.42
CA HIS A 476 -33.68 1.67 16.27
C HIS A 476 -35.21 1.68 16.43
N ASP A 477 -35.95 1.50 15.36
CA ASP A 477 -37.41 1.54 15.38
C ASP A 477 -38.04 0.42 16.22
N ARG A 478 -37.29 -0.66 16.44
CA ARG A 478 -37.69 -1.79 17.31
C ARG A 478 -37.32 -1.58 18.78
N ASP A 479 -36.42 -0.62 19.10
CA ASP A 479 -35.95 -0.33 20.45
C ASP A 479 -36.70 0.87 21.04
N GLU A 480 -37.73 0.60 21.85
CA GLU A 480 -38.61 1.66 22.38
C GLU A 480 -37.94 2.58 23.40
N LYS A 481 -36.86 2.08 24.07
CA LYS A 481 -36.27 2.77 25.23
C LYS A 481 -35.61 4.09 24.92
N ASP A 482 -35.02 4.22 23.71
CA ASP A 482 -34.16 5.36 23.38
C ASP A 482 -34.74 6.32 22.32
N LYS A 483 -36.00 6.11 21.92
CA LYS A 483 -36.65 6.90 20.85
C LYS A 483 -36.66 8.41 21.09
N VAL A 484 -36.84 8.84 22.34
CA VAL A 484 -36.89 10.27 22.67
C VAL A 484 -35.51 10.91 22.51
N ASN A 485 -34.46 10.23 23.01
CA ASN A 485 -33.09 10.72 22.94
C ASN A 485 -32.57 10.82 21.51
N THR A 486 -32.74 9.79 20.72
CA THR A 486 -32.37 9.78 19.29
C THR A 486 -33.16 10.79 18.47
N LYS A 487 -34.46 10.97 18.77
CA LYS A 487 -35.27 12.02 18.12
C LYS A 487 -34.72 13.42 18.41
N ASN A 488 -34.30 13.67 19.64
CA ASN A 488 -33.69 14.94 20.03
C ASN A 488 -32.34 15.15 19.34
N PHE A 489 -31.52 14.11 19.22
CA PHE A 489 -30.27 14.14 18.48
C PHE A 489 -30.50 14.52 17.00
N PHE A 490 -31.44 13.88 16.31
CA PHE A 490 -31.78 14.21 14.92
C PHE A 490 -32.35 15.61 14.76
N LYS A 491 -33.21 16.05 15.68
CA LYS A 491 -33.75 17.44 15.68
C LYS A 491 -32.65 18.49 15.83
N GLY A 492 -31.60 18.17 16.58
CA GLY A 492 -30.42 19.01 16.75
C GLY A 492 -29.40 18.92 15.59
N GLY A 493 -29.76 18.30 14.46
CA GLY A 493 -28.91 18.20 13.27
C GLY A 493 -27.97 17.01 13.25
N GLY A 494 -28.08 16.11 14.24
CA GLY A 494 -27.30 14.86 14.27
C GLY A 494 -27.68 13.92 13.12
N LYS A 495 -26.72 13.12 12.67
CA LYS A 495 -26.87 12.15 11.57
C LYS A 495 -26.29 10.79 11.96
N VAL A 496 -26.87 9.70 11.49
CA VAL A 496 -26.35 8.34 11.67
C VAL A 496 -24.91 8.24 11.15
N ALA A 497 -24.63 8.87 10.03
CA ALA A 497 -23.30 8.87 9.43
C ALA A 497 -22.22 9.48 10.36
N THR A 498 -22.55 10.52 11.13
CA THR A 498 -21.61 11.13 12.09
C THR A 498 -21.27 10.14 13.20
N VAL A 499 -22.26 9.41 13.72
CA VAL A 499 -22.04 8.38 14.75
C VAL A 499 -21.22 7.22 14.17
N ALA A 500 -21.53 6.79 12.95
CA ALA A 500 -20.80 5.74 12.26
C ALA A 500 -19.33 6.15 12.01
N LYS A 501 -19.06 7.41 11.64
CA LYS A 501 -17.70 7.93 11.47
C LYS A 501 -16.85 7.69 12.72
N VAL A 502 -17.35 8.05 13.89
CA VAL A 502 -16.63 7.86 15.17
C VAL A 502 -16.33 6.37 15.42
N ALA A 503 -17.29 5.48 15.17
CA ALA A 503 -17.05 4.04 15.33
C ALA A 503 -15.99 3.49 14.37
N PHE A 504 -15.97 3.98 13.13
CA PHE A 504 -14.98 3.57 12.13
C PHE A 504 -13.58 4.11 12.47
N GLU A 505 -13.47 5.37 12.86
CA GLU A 505 -12.20 5.98 13.28
C GLU A 505 -11.61 5.21 14.48
N ALA A 506 -12.42 4.93 15.49
CA ALA A 506 -11.98 4.14 16.63
C ALA A 506 -11.52 2.71 16.23
N ALA A 507 -12.21 2.07 15.30
CA ALA A 507 -11.81 0.74 14.82
C ALA A 507 -10.51 0.75 13.99
N ILE A 508 -10.22 1.85 13.30
CA ILE A 508 -8.96 2.04 12.58
C ILE A 508 -7.82 2.24 13.58
N ASP A 509 -8.03 3.10 14.57
CA ASP A 509 -7.00 3.45 15.57
C ASP A 509 -6.66 2.26 16.50
N ASP A 510 -7.64 1.43 16.81
CA ASP A 510 -7.46 0.26 17.69
C ASP A 510 -6.63 -0.85 17.03
N ASP A 511 -6.69 -0.99 15.71
CA ASP A 511 -5.92 -1.94 14.91
C ASP A 511 -5.79 -3.35 15.51
N SER A 512 -6.90 -3.87 16.03
CA SER A 512 -6.98 -5.11 16.83
C SER A 512 -6.39 -6.36 16.14
N PHE A 513 -6.19 -6.33 14.83
CA PHE A 513 -5.71 -7.47 14.04
C PHE A 513 -4.29 -7.32 13.48
N THR A 514 -3.54 -6.30 13.88
CA THR A 514 -2.22 -6.02 13.30
C THR A 514 -1.03 -6.54 14.11
N ASP A 515 -1.26 -7.28 15.18
CA ASP A 515 -0.22 -7.78 16.12
C ASP A 515 0.60 -6.69 16.82
N VAL A 516 0.13 -5.44 16.87
CA VAL A 516 0.92 -4.29 17.32
C VAL A 516 0.47 -3.68 18.61
N GLY A 517 -0.81 -3.75 18.92
CA GLY A 517 -1.41 -3.11 20.07
C GLY A 517 -2.16 -4.10 20.95
N THR A 518 -2.34 -3.72 22.22
CA THR A 518 -3.38 -4.34 23.03
C THR A 518 -4.69 -3.69 22.59
N PRO A 519 -5.69 -4.46 22.13
CA PRO A 519 -6.99 -3.88 21.77
C PRO A 519 -7.56 -3.06 22.92
N ALA A 520 -8.18 -1.91 22.62
CA ALA A 520 -8.84 -1.09 23.63
C ALA A 520 -9.95 -1.87 24.36
N TRP A 521 -10.58 -2.79 23.64
CA TRP A 521 -11.60 -3.69 24.16
C TRP A 521 -11.21 -5.14 23.92
N PRO A 522 -11.45 -6.07 24.89
CA PRO A 522 -11.14 -7.47 24.69
C PRO A 522 -11.95 -8.04 23.51
N LEU A 523 -11.25 -8.64 22.56
CA LEU A 523 -11.89 -9.32 21.45
C LEU A 523 -12.48 -10.66 21.91
N PRO A 524 -13.64 -11.07 21.38
CA PRO A 524 -14.24 -12.37 21.68
C PRO A 524 -13.30 -13.56 21.40
N GLU A 525 -13.47 -14.65 22.12
CA GLU A 525 -12.74 -15.90 21.88
C GLU A 525 -12.94 -16.36 20.42
N GLY A 526 -11.89 -16.97 19.83
CA GLY A 526 -11.91 -17.41 18.44
C GLY A 526 -11.65 -16.33 17.38
N THR A 527 -11.43 -15.09 17.79
CA THR A 527 -11.17 -13.97 16.87
C THR A 527 -9.95 -14.21 15.97
N ASN A 528 -8.91 -14.84 16.52
CA ASN A 528 -7.68 -15.15 15.77
C ASN A 528 -7.89 -16.22 14.69
N GLU A 529 -8.97 -16.99 14.76
CA GLU A 529 -9.33 -18.01 13.78
C GLU A 529 -10.02 -17.42 12.54
N LEU A 530 -10.48 -16.17 12.62
CA LEU A 530 -11.11 -15.50 11.48
C LEU A 530 -10.13 -15.36 10.31
N PRO A 531 -10.56 -15.69 9.09
CA PRO A 531 -9.70 -15.66 7.92
C PRO A 531 -9.19 -14.24 7.64
N LYS A 532 -7.89 -14.13 7.36
CA LYS A 532 -7.29 -12.86 6.90
C LYS A 532 -7.85 -12.50 5.54
N CYS A 533 -8.14 -11.22 5.35
CA CYS A 533 -8.62 -10.68 4.10
C CYS A 533 -7.88 -9.41 3.71
N ARG A 534 -7.68 -9.22 2.42
CA ARG A 534 -7.17 -7.94 1.88
C ARG A 534 -8.09 -6.77 2.22
N ASN A 535 -9.38 -7.04 2.52
CA ASN A 535 -10.36 -6.03 2.92
C ASN A 535 -10.42 -5.76 4.43
N ASP A 536 -9.58 -6.38 5.26
CA ASP A 536 -9.64 -6.23 6.73
C ASP A 536 -9.60 -4.75 7.19
N HIS A 537 -9.03 -3.88 6.37
CA HIS A 537 -8.82 -2.47 6.70
C HIS A 537 -9.39 -1.49 5.67
N GLU A 538 -10.22 -1.97 4.75
CA GLU A 538 -10.86 -1.14 3.72
C GLU A 538 -12.14 -0.46 4.27
N TYR A 539 -12.01 0.23 5.40
CA TYR A 539 -13.11 0.93 6.06
C TYR A 539 -13.76 1.98 5.17
N GLY A 540 -12.96 2.73 4.39
CA GLY A 540 -13.46 3.70 3.43
C GLY A 540 -14.39 3.07 2.40
N TYR A 541 -14.06 1.87 1.89
CA TYR A 541 -14.90 1.15 0.94
C TYR A 541 -16.24 0.72 1.56
N VAL A 542 -16.24 0.29 2.82
CA VAL A 542 -17.49 -0.01 3.55
C VAL A 542 -18.31 1.25 3.74
N GLY A 543 -17.69 2.38 4.10
CA GLY A 543 -18.34 3.69 4.21
C GLY A 543 -19.06 4.09 2.90
N ILE A 544 -18.40 3.92 1.76
CA ILE A 544 -19.00 4.16 0.44
C ILE A 544 -20.21 3.24 0.20
N LYS A 545 -20.09 1.95 0.53
CA LYS A 545 -21.20 1.00 0.41
C LYS A 545 -22.37 1.33 1.33
N CYS A 546 -22.09 1.93 2.49
CA CYS A 546 -23.09 2.47 3.40
C CYS A 546 -23.67 3.82 2.95
N ARG A 547 -23.19 4.41 1.84
CA ARG A 547 -23.56 5.74 1.32
C ARG A 547 -23.18 6.91 2.25
N TYR A 548 -22.11 6.75 3.00
CA TYR A 548 -21.58 7.80 3.87
C TYR A 548 -20.63 8.76 3.15
N ALA A 549 -20.18 8.43 1.97
CA ALA A 549 -19.19 9.18 1.19
C ALA A 549 -19.60 10.61 0.79
N ALA A 550 -20.89 10.99 0.96
CA ALA A 550 -21.35 12.35 0.72
C ALA A 550 -21.09 13.31 1.90
N ILE A 551 -20.54 12.80 3.01
CA ILE A 551 -20.28 13.56 4.23
C ILE A 551 -18.78 13.57 4.42
N GLU A 552 -18.09 14.51 3.80
CA GLU A 552 -16.65 14.72 3.86
C GLU A 552 -15.79 13.45 4.07
N PRO A 553 -14.57 13.35 3.69
CA PRO A 553 -13.85 12.09 3.54
C PRO A 553 -14.03 11.24 4.80
N PHE A 554 -14.95 10.32 4.64
CA PHE A 554 -15.34 9.38 5.67
C PHE A 554 -14.20 8.39 5.80
N VAL A 555 -13.41 8.57 6.81
CA VAL A 555 -12.27 7.70 7.07
C VAL A 555 -11.48 7.41 5.79
N GLY A 556 -10.80 8.31 5.31
CA GLY A 556 -9.98 8.15 4.14
C GLY A 556 -9.18 9.39 3.92
N PHE A 557 -8.18 9.17 3.28
CA PHE A 557 -7.24 10.11 2.81
C PHE A 557 -7.94 11.34 2.17
N ASN A 558 -7.85 12.47 2.85
CA ASN A 558 -8.05 13.79 2.25
C ASN A 558 -6.93 14.13 1.26
N GLY A 559 -6.00 13.21 1.02
CA GLY A 559 -4.86 13.40 0.18
C GLY A 559 -5.18 13.73 -1.28
N ASP A 560 -6.40 13.41 -1.74
CA ASP A 560 -6.79 13.75 -3.10
C ASP A 560 -6.97 15.25 -3.28
N LEU A 561 -7.50 15.95 -2.28
CA LEU A 561 -7.65 17.40 -2.28
C LEU A 561 -6.33 18.12 -1.91
N GLU A 562 -5.59 17.58 -0.95
CA GLU A 562 -4.27 18.12 -0.60
C GLU A 562 -3.23 17.83 -1.68
N ALA A 563 -3.17 16.61 -2.23
CA ALA A 563 -2.27 16.31 -3.35
C ALA A 563 -2.65 17.12 -4.61
N ALA A 564 -3.93 17.39 -4.84
CA ALA A 564 -4.37 18.29 -5.91
C ALA A 564 -3.96 19.75 -5.63
N ARG A 565 -4.00 20.21 -4.38
CA ARG A 565 -3.50 21.53 -3.97
C ARG A 565 -1.99 21.64 -4.12
N TYR A 566 -1.24 20.64 -3.65
CA TYR A 566 0.22 20.59 -3.84
C TYR A 566 0.63 20.46 -5.31
N ALA A 567 -0.17 19.83 -6.15
CA ALA A 567 0.04 19.76 -7.58
C ALA A 567 -0.40 21.02 -8.36
N GLY A 568 -0.88 22.07 -7.68
CA GLY A 568 -1.34 23.31 -8.32
C GLY A 568 -2.60 23.13 -9.18
N LEU A 569 -3.44 22.16 -8.87
CA LEU A 569 -4.64 21.78 -9.62
C LEU A 569 -5.93 22.45 -9.09
N ASP A 570 -5.80 23.42 -8.18
CA ASP A 570 -6.91 24.28 -7.78
C ASP A 570 -7.21 25.28 -8.90
N SER A 571 -8.13 24.93 -9.77
CA SER A 571 -8.84 25.91 -10.64
C SER A 571 -10.25 25.43 -10.94
#